data_4f07adbec7b238a830e5a63b09ee0e01
#
_entry.id   4f07adbec7b238a830e5a63b09ee0e01
#
_cell.length_a   1.000
_cell.length_b   1.000
_cell.length_c   1.000
_cell.angle_alpha   90.00
_cell.angle_beta   90.00
_cell.angle_gamma   90.00
#
_symmetry.space_group_name_H-M   'P 1'
#
loop_
_entity.id
_entity.type
_entity.pdbx_description
1 polymer ?
#
loop_
_entity_poly.entity_id
_entity_poly.type
_entity_poly.pdbx_seq_one_letter_code
_entity_poly.pdbx_strand_id
1 'polypeptide(L)'
;AAGIMFFQQFVGINTVIYYSPEIFLKAGFEGNQAAILASVSVGVVNVLFTILSLFLIDRIGRRKLFFIGTTGICFSLILIGLCFAFSGMLGEYTKIALVASMLCYIAFFAISLGPLGWLIISEVFPLRVRGLGSSIGSLANWGFNTLVVWTFFKMIGGFNSMFGNEEMGTASTFWVFAVIAIIALVWGYFFIPETKGVSLEKIEEHWRKGGKPKDL
;
A
#
# COMPACT_ATOMS: atom_id res chain seq x y z
N ALA A 1 1.13 -15.58 -5.09
CA ALA A 1 1.87 -15.07 -3.92
C ALA A 1 2.73 -13.87 -4.25
N ALA A 2 3.79 -14.02 -5.07
CA ALA A 2 4.75 -12.94 -5.35
C ALA A 2 4.09 -11.66 -5.90
N GLY A 3 3.10 -11.77 -6.78
CA GLY A 3 2.43 -10.61 -7.37
C GLY A 3 1.70 -9.72 -6.36
N ILE A 4 0.99 -10.30 -5.39
CA ILE A 4 0.32 -9.50 -4.36
C ILE A 4 1.34 -8.84 -3.43
N MET A 5 2.44 -9.52 -3.10
CA MET A 5 3.53 -8.96 -2.30
C MET A 5 4.30 -7.86 -3.06
N PHE A 6 4.43 -8.00 -4.39
CA PHE A 6 4.96 -6.94 -5.24
C PHE A 6 4.12 -5.66 -5.07
N PHE A 7 2.84 -5.72 -5.36
CA PHE A 7 1.99 -4.53 -5.26
C PHE A 7 1.88 -4.00 -3.84
N GLN A 8 1.84 -4.86 -2.81
CA GLN A 8 1.83 -4.45 -1.42
C GLN A 8 3.03 -3.54 -1.07
N GLN A 9 4.22 -3.84 -1.61
CA GLN A 9 5.42 -3.04 -1.34
C GLN A 9 5.56 -1.85 -2.31
N PHE A 10 5.28 -2.06 -3.59
CA PHE A 10 5.47 -1.04 -4.62
C PHE A 10 4.44 0.11 -4.60
N VAL A 11 3.36 0.01 -3.82
CA VAL A 11 2.53 1.18 -3.49
C VAL A 11 3.21 2.11 -2.46
N GLY A 12 4.39 1.75 -1.93
CA GLY A 12 5.22 2.63 -1.12
C GLY A 12 4.92 2.63 0.38
N ILE A 13 4.24 1.63 0.93
CA ILE A 13 3.81 1.62 2.33
C ILE A 13 4.97 1.80 3.32
N ASN A 14 6.03 1.05 3.15
CA ASN A 14 7.15 1.11 4.09
C ASN A 14 7.97 2.39 3.95
N THR A 15 8.01 3.01 2.76
CA THR A 15 8.62 4.34 2.61
C THR A 15 7.82 5.39 3.35
N VAL A 16 6.50 5.35 3.30
CA VAL A 16 5.64 6.27 4.04
C VAL A 16 5.80 6.07 5.55
N ILE A 17 5.81 4.83 6.04
CA ILE A 17 5.95 4.54 7.48
C ILE A 17 7.34 4.93 7.98
N TYR A 18 8.41 4.52 7.30
CA TYR A 18 9.78 4.71 7.78
C TYR A 18 10.24 6.17 7.67
N TYR A 19 9.82 6.84 6.60
CA TYR A 19 10.25 8.21 6.31
C TYR A 19 9.17 9.27 6.58
N SER A 20 8.11 8.90 7.33
CA SER A 20 7.08 9.87 7.70
C SER A 20 7.62 11.12 8.38
N PRO A 21 8.62 11.08 9.30
CA PRO A 21 9.18 12.30 9.87
C PRO A 21 9.83 13.20 8.81
N GLU A 22 10.61 12.64 7.90
CA GLU A 22 11.25 13.42 6.81
C GLU A 22 10.21 13.98 5.83
N ILE A 23 9.15 13.22 5.54
CA ILE A 23 8.06 13.68 4.67
C ILE A 23 7.34 14.86 5.32
N PHE A 24 7.08 14.82 6.63
CA PHE A 24 6.47 15.93 7.37
C PHE A 24 7.39 17.14 7.48
N LEU A 25 8.69 16.94 7.71
CA LEU A 25 9.66 18.04 7.70
C LEU A 25 9.70 18.74 6.34
N LYS A 26 9.71 18.01 5.23
CA LYS A 26 9.63 18.56 3.86
C LYS A 26 8.33 19.33 3.60
N ALA A 27 7.24 18.97 4.26
CA ALA A 27 5.98 19.68 4.20
C ALA A 27 5.92 20.94 5.08
N GLY A 28 7.05 21.32 5.72
CA GLY A 28 7.17 22.54 6.50
C GLY A 28 6.77 22.41 7.97
N PHE A 29 6.74 21.19 8.53
CA PHE A 29 6.60 21.04 9.99
C PHE A 29 7.85 21.57 10.68
N GLU A 30 7.67 22.53 11.57
CA GLU A 30 8.77 23.16 12.32
C GLU A 30 9.16 22.29 13.52
N GLY A 31 10.38 21.74 13.46
CA GLY A 31 11.00 20.97 14.53
C GLY A 31 10.69 19.47 14.47
N ASN A 32 11.70 18.70 14.86
CA ASN A 32 11.64 17.21 14.85
C ASN A 32 10.53 16.66 15.72
N GLN A 33 10.16 17.33 16.83
CA GLN A 33 9.10 16.86 17.72
C GLN A 33 7.73 16.84 17.04
N ALA A 34 7.37 17.90 16.28
CA ALA A 34 6.10 17.96 15.57
C ALA A 34 6.02 16.89 14.47
N ALA A 35 7.11 16.67 13.73
CA ALA A 35 7.20 15.63 12.71
C ALA A 35 7.09 14.22 13.32
N ILE A 36 7.72 13.97 14.46
CA ILE A 36 7.62 12.69 15.19
C ILE A 36 6.19 12.46 15.68
N LEU A 37 5.53 13.46 16.28
CA LEU A 37 4.15 13.35 16.75
C LEU A 37 3.18 13.06 15.60
N ALA A 38 3.37 13.71 14.45
CA ALA A 38 2.60 13.41 13.25
C ALA A 38 2.83 11.95 12.78
N SER A 39 4.06 11.45 12.89
CA SER A 39 4.39 10.07 12.55
C SER A 39 3.80 9.05 13.53
N VAL A 40 3.67 9.39 14.81
CA VAL A 40 2.96 8.55 15.79
C VAL A 40 1.50 8.37 15.38
N SER A 41 0.85 9.41 14.85
CA SER A 41 -0.54 9.29 14.37
C SER A 41 -0.68 8.29 13.22
N VAL A 42 0.31 8.20 12.33
CA VAL A 42 0.39 7.16 11.27
C VAL A 42 0.39 5.76 11.88
N GLY A 43 1.20 5.52 12.91
CA GLY A 43 1.25 4.24 13.63
C GLY A 43 -0.07 3.89 14.32
N VAL A 44 -0.68 4.85 15.01
CA VAL A 44 -1.98 4.66 15.69
C VAL A 44 -3.07 4.30 14.68
N VAL A 45 -3.18 5.05 13.58
CA VAL A 45 -4.16 4.77 12.52
C VAL A 45 -3.91 3.40 11.90
N ASN A 46 -2.66 3.02 11.65
CA ASN A 46 -2.32 1.70 11.13
C ASN A 46 -2.85 0.58 12.04
N VAL A 47 -2.60 0.66 13.35
CA VAL A 47 -3.07 -0.36 14.31
C VAL A 47 -4.60 -0.41 14.35
N LEU A 48 -5.27 0.74 14.49
CA LEU A 48 -6.73 0.80 14.58
C LEU A 48 -7.41 0.21 13.33
N PHE A 49 -6.94 0.59 12.15
CA PHE A 49 -7.51 0.11 10.89
C PHE A 49 -7.12 -1.35 10.57
N THR A 50 -5.98 -1.82 11.07
CA THR A 50 -5.64 -3.26 11.02
C THR A 50 -6.59 -4.08 11.89
N ILE A 51 -6.92 -3.63 13.10
CA ILE A 51 -7.93 -4.30 13.94
C ILE A 51 -9.29 -4.29 13.24
N LEU A 52 -9.70 -3.16 12.66
CA LEU A 52 -10.93 -3.04 11.91
C LEU A 52 -10.97 -4.02 10.71
N SER A 53 -9.83 -4.23 10.05
CA SER A 53 -9.73 -5.12 8.90
C SER A 53 -10.14 -6.57 9.22
N LEU A 54 -9.87 -7.05 10.43
CA LEU A 54 -10.24 -8.42 10.85
C LEU A 54 -11.75 -8.65 10.75
N PHE A 55 -12.55 -7.63 11.04
CA PHE A 55 -14.00 -7.69 10.91
C PHE A 55 -14.48 -7.47 9.46
N LEU A 56 -13.79 -6.61 8.71
CA LEU A 56 -14.18 -6.26 7.35
C LEU A 56 -13.89 -7.40 6.36
N ILE A 57 -12.79 -8.10 6.53
CA ILE A 57 -12.37 -9.20 5.64
C ILE A 57 -13.46 -10.26 5.55
N ASP A 58 -14.05 -10.67 6.69
CA ASP A 58 -15.07 -11.69 6.70
C ASP A 58 -16.47 -11.17 6.29
N ARG A 59 -16.71 -9.87 6.46
CA ARG A 59 -18.01 -9.27 6.07
C ARG A 59 -18.07 -8.89 4.59
N ILE A 60 -17.02 -8.26 4.05
CA ILE A 60 -17.00 -7.70 2.70
C ILE A 60 -16.49 -8.72 1.68
N GLY A 61 -15.52 -9.57 2.07
CA GLY A 61 -14.80 -10.48 1.20
C GLY A 61 -13.46 -9.91 0.72
N ARG A 62 -12.57 -10.82 0.29
CA ARG A 62 -11.17 -10.48 0.01
C ARG A 62 -11.04 -9.62 -1.24
N ARG A 63 -11.73 -10.02 -2.30
CA ARG A 63 -11.67 -9.33 -3.61
C ARG A 63 -12.24 -7.91 -3.54
N LYS A 64 -13.43 -7.75 -2.96
CA LYS A 64 -14.06 -6.42 -2.82
C LYS A 64 -13.22 -5.49 -1.95
N LEU A 65 -12.69 -6.01 -0.83
CA LEU A 65 -11.88 -5.23 0.09
C LEU A 65 -10.56 -4.79 -0.56
N PHE A 66 -9.94 -5.65 -1.39
CA PHE A 66 -8.78 -5.30 -2.21
C PHE A 66 -9.08 -4.09 -3.10
N PHE A 67 -10.19 -4.10 -3.85
CA PHE A 67 -10.53 -3.00 -4.75
C PHE A 67 -10.84 -1.70 -3.99
N ILE A 68 -11.63 -1.76 -2.92
CA ILE A 68 -11.95 -0.59 -2.10
C ILE A 68 -10.66 0.03 -1.56
N GLY A 69 -9.81 -0.79 -0.94
CA GLY A 69 -8.58 -0.29 -0.35
C GLY A 69 -7.58 0.22 -1.37
N THR A 70 -7.33 -0.52 -2.45
CA THR A 70 -6.37 -0.09 -3.48
C THR A 70 -6.83 1.18 -4.21
N THR A 71 -8.14 1.37 -4.42
CA THR A 71 -8.68 2.63 -4.96
C THR A 71 -8.46 3.78 -3.97
N GLY A 72 -8.71 3.57 -2.68
CA GLY A 72 -8.43 4.57 -1.65
C GLY A 72 -6.94 4.90 -1.53
N ILE A 73 -6.05 3.90 -1.62
CA ILE A 73 -4.60 4.09 -1.70
C ILE A 73 -4.23 4.98 -2.90
N CYS A 74 -4.73 4.65 -4.10
CA CYS A 74 -4.45 5.42 -5.30
C CYS A 74 -4.87 6.88 -5.15
N PHE A 75 -6.10 7.12 -4.70
CA PHE A 75 -6.61 8.47 -4.45
C PHE A 75 -5.77 9.24 -3.44
N SER A 76 -5.42 8.61 -2.32
CA SER A 76 -4.59 9.23 -1.27
C SER A 76 -3.19 9.57 -1.77
N LEU A 77 -2.55 8.69 -2.58
CA LEU A 77 -1.25 8.95 -3.18
C LEU A 77 -1.28 10.13 -4.17
N ILE A 78 -2.36 10.26 -4.94
CA ILE A 78 -2.57 11.42 -5.81
C ILE A 78 -2.66 12.69 -4.95
N LEU A 79 -3.44 12.67 -3.87
CA LEU A 79 -3.58 13.82 -2.97
C LEU A 79 -2.25 14.19 -2.30
N ILE A 80 -1.47 13.22 -1.83
CA ILE A 80 -0.14 13.50 -1.26
C ILE A 80 0.75 14.20 -2.28
N GLY A 81 0.79 13.70 -3.52
CA GLY A 81 1.53 14.34 -4.60
C GLY A 81 1.04 15.77 -4.90
N LEU A 82 -0.28 15.99 -4.92
CA LEU A 82 -0.85 17.34 -5.10
C LEU A 82 -0.50 18.28 -3.95
N CYS A 83 -0.48 17.80 -2.69
CA CYS A 83 -0.07 18.62 -1.55
C CYS A 83 1.36 19.15 -1.71
N PHE A 84 2.28 18.33 -2.22
CA PHE A 84 3.64 18.78 -2.51
C PHE A 84 3.71 19.68 -3.73
N ALA A 85 3.08 19.31 -4.84
CA ALA A 85 3.12 20.08 -6.10
C ALA A 85 2.53 21.49 -5.97
N PHE A 86 1.53 21.68 -5.10
CA PHE A 86 0.83 22.94 -4.87
C PHE A 86 1.06 23.51 -3.48
N SER A 87 2.14 23.14 -2.80
CA SER A 87 2.49 23.61 -1.45
C SER A 87 2.53 25.12 -1.34
N GLY A 88 3.10 25.82 -2.34
CA GLY A 88 3.15 27.27 -2.39
C GLY A 88 1.77 27.95 -2.50
N MET A 89 0.76 27.30 -3.11
CA MET A 89 -0.60 27.82 -3.17
C MET A 89 -1.42 27.51 -1.90
N LEU A 90 -1.19 26.36 -1.30
CA LEU A 90 -1.91 25.90 -0.11
C LEU A 90 -1.41 26.56 1.18
N GLY A 91 -0.17 27.04 1.19
CA GLY A 91 0.42 27.71 2.37
C GLY A 91 0.35 26.81 3.62
N GLU A 92 -0.21 27.32 4.71
CA GLU A 92 -0.34 26.58 5.97
C GLU A 92 -1.29 25.37 5.89
N TYR A 93 -2.24 25.36 4.97
CA TYR A 93 -3.14 24.22 4.76
C TYR A 93 -2.43 22.98 4.20
N THR A 94 -1.24 23.15 3.60
CA THR A 94 -0.42 22.03 3.10
C THR A 94 -0.16 20.98 4.18
N LYS A 95 0.17 21.43 5.40
CA LYS A 95 0.46 20.53 6.54
C LYS A 95 -0.73 19.66 6.88
N ILE A 96 -1.91 20.28 7.02
CA ILE A 96 -3.15 19.58 7.40
C ILE A 96 -3.59 18.62 6.28
N ALA A 97 -3.57 19.11 5.03
CA ALA A 97 -3.96 18.29 3.87
C ALA A 97 -3.02 17.09 3.68
N LEU A 98 -1.72 17.26 3.89
CA LEU A 98 -0.75 16.18 3.80
C LEU A 98 -0.96 15.13 4.90
N VAL A 99 -1.09 15.54 6.17
CA VAL A 99 -1.37 14.63 7.28
C VAL A 99 -2.64 13.85 7.01
N ALA A 100 -3.73 14.52 6.65
CA ALA A 100 -5.00 13.88 6.34
C ALA A 100 -4.88 12.87 5.20
N SER A 101 -4.18 13.23 4.12
CA SER A 101 -3.96 12.34 2.98
C SER A 101 -3.10 11.13 3.35
N MET A 102 -2.06 11.30 4.18
CA MET A 102 -1.22 10.21 4.65
C MET A 102 -1.99 9.27 5.59
N LEU A 103 -2.81 9.81 6.51
CA LEU A 103 -3.65 8.99 7.38
C LEU A 103 -4.70 8.20 6.60
N CYS A 104 -5.32 8.81 5.58
CA CYS A 104 -6.22 8.12 4.66
C CYS A 104 -5.50 6.99 3.90
N TYR A 105 -4.30 7.26 3.38
CA TYR A 105 -3.46 6.26 2.72
C TYR A 105 -3.19 5.05 3.62
N ILE A 106 -2.74 5.30 4.85
CA ILE A 106 -2.46 4.24 5.84
C ILE A 106 -3.74 3.47 6.19
N ALA A 107 -4.86 4.16 6.40
CA ALA A 107 -6.14 3.53 6.71
C ALA A 107 -6.58 2.57 5.60
N PHE A 108 -6.56 3.01 4.35
CA PHE A 108 -6.92 2.17 3.21
C PHE A 108 -5.96 1.00 3.00
N PHE A 109 -4.66 1.20 3.24
CA PHE A 109 -3.68 0.11 3.20
C PHE A 109 -3.93 -0.91 4.31
N ALA A 110 -4.13 -0.45 5.55
CA ALA A 110 -4.30 -1.30 6.72
C ALA A 110 -5.58 -2.16 6.68
N ILE A 111 -6.65 -1.66 6.04
CA ILE A 111 -7.87 -2.48 5.86
C ILE A 111 -7.78 -3.44 4.67
N SER A 112 -6.83 -3.29 3.77
CA SER A 112 -6.79 -4.04 2.51
C SER A 112 -5.47 -4.74 2.25
N LEU A 113 -4.57 -4.13 1.47
CA LEU A 113 -3.31 -4.76 1.03
C LEU A 113 -2.46 -5.27 2.18
N GLY A 114 -2.47 -4.61 3.35
CA GLY A 114 -1.73 -5.04 4.53
C GLY A 114 -2.05 -6.49 4.92
N PRO A 115 -3.25 -6.80 5.38
CA PRO A 115 -3.63 -8.14 5.80
C PRO A 115 -3.93 -9.09 4.62
N LEU A 116 -4.52 -8.60 3.51
CA LEU A 116 -4.97 -9.45 2.41
C LEU A 116 -3.82 -10.19 1.72
N GLY A 117 -2.64 -9.58 1.62
CA GLY A 117 -1.49 -10.24 1.01
C GLY A 117 -1.15 -11.55 1.70
N TRP A 118 -1.06 -11.55 3.01
CA TRP A 118 -0.75 -12.71 3.84
C TRP A 118 -1.90 -13.71 3.88
N LEU A 119 -3.13 -13.22 4.00
CA LEU A 119 -4.33 -14.06 4.06
C LEU A 119 -4.52 -14.85 2.75
N ILE A 120 -4.48 -14.19 1.61
CA ILE A 120 -4.66 -14.84 0.30
C ILE A 120 -3.57 -15.90 0.07
N ILE A 121 -2.32 -15.65 0.47
CA ILE A 121 -1.27 -16.67 0.39
C ILE A 121 -1.63 -17.88 1.23
N SER A 122 -2.16 -17.70 2.44
CA SER A 122 -2.54 -18.80 3.32
C SER A 122 -3.75 -19.59 2.83
N GLU A 123 -4.67 -18.96 2.11
CA GLU A 123 -5.92 -19.57 1.61
C GLU A 123 -5.75 -20.25 0.24
N VAL A 124 -4.90 -19.69 -0.64
CA VAL A 124 -4.74 -20.16 -2.02
C VAL A 124 -3.86 -21.40 -2.13
N PHE A 125 -2.89 -21.58 -1.23
CA PHE A 125 -1.99 -22.73 -1.29
C PHE A 125 -2.55 -23.95 -0.55
N PRO A 126 -2.54 -25.16 -1.18
CA PRO A 126 -2.85 -26.41 -0.51
C PRO A 126 -1.99 -26.60 0.74
N LEU A 127 -2.52 -27.27 1.77
CA LEU A 127 -1.82 -27.53 3.04
C LEU A 127 -0.41 -28.09 2.84
N ARG A 128 -0.25 -28.99 1.87
CA ARG A 128 1.00 -29.68 1.57
C ARG A 128 2.15 -28.74 1.15
N VAL A 129 1.85 -27.64 0.47
CA VAL A 129 2.84 -26.71 -0.07
C VAL A 129 2.67 -25.29 0.49
N ARG A 130 1.77 -25.07 1.45
CA ARG A 130 1.49 -23.76 2.04
C ARG A 130 2.72 -23.14 2.69
N GLY A 131 3.53 -23.94 3.40
CA GLY A 131 4.78 -23.46 3.98
C GLY A 131 5.75 -22.90 2.94
N LEU A 132 5.91 -23.60 1.81
CA LEU A 132 6.74 -23.14 0.70
C LEU A 132 6.16 -21.84 0.07
N GLY A 133 4.84 -21.82 -0.16
CA GLY A 133 4.15 -20.65 -0.70
C GLY A 133 4.32 -19.41 0.20
N SER A 134 4.19 -19.59 1.52
CA SER A 134 4.40 -18.53 2.51
C SER A 134 5.86 -18.07 2.56
N SER A 135 6.83 -18.98 2.45
CA SER A 135 8.26 -18.63 2.42
C SER A 135 8.61 -17.81 1.17
N ILE A 136 8.11 -18.20 -0.01
CA ILE A 136 8.27 -17.44 -1.26
C ILE A 136 7.60 -16.06 -1.13
N GLY A 137 6.39 -16.00 -0.56
CA GLY A 137 5.69 -14.74 -0.29
C GLY A 137 6.49 -13.82 0.63
N SER A 138 7.04 -14.36 1.72
CA SER A 138 7.86 -13.60 2.66
C SER A 138 9.15 -13.10 2.03
N LEU A 139 9.86 -13.95 1.29
CA LEU A 139 11.08 -13.55 0.58
C LEU A 139 10.80 -12.44 -0.44
N ALA A 140 9.73 -12.59 -1.22
CA ALA A 140 9.28 -11.57 -2.16
C ALA A 140 8.92 -10.26 -1.45
N ASN A 141 8.18 -10.32 -0.34
CA ASN A 141 7.78 -9.15 0.44
C ASN A 141 9.00 -8.35 0.92
N TRP A 142 9.94 -8.98 1.61
CA TRP A 142 11.12 -8.31 2.13
C TRP A 142 12.10 -7.88 1.04
N GLY A 143 12.24 -8.66 -0.04
CA GLY A 143 13.05 -8.29 -1.20
C GLY A 143 12.51 -7.04 -1.90
N PHE A 144 11.20 -7.00 -2.16
CA PHE A 144 10.54 -5.82 -2.74
C PHE A 144 10.56 -4.62 -1.80
N ASN A 145 10.37 -4.83 -0.49
CA ASN A 145 10.53 -3.78 0.51
C ASN A 145 11.90 -3.12 0.43
N THR A 146 12.96 -3.93 0.47
CA THR A 146 14.35 -3.43 0.38
C THR A 146 14.55 -2.61 -0.88
N LEU A 147 14.05 -3.08 -2.03
CA LEU A 147 14.18 -2.38 -3.31
C LEU A 147 13.46 -1.02 -3.28
N VAL A 148 12.21 -0.99 -2.81
CA VAL A 148 11.39 0.23 -2.78
C VAL A 148 11.99 1.26 -1.82
N VAL A 149 12.39 0.84 -0.61
CA VAL A 149 12.99 1.72 0.40
C VAL A 149 14.33 2.28 -0.09
N TRP A 150 15.16 1.44 -0.70
CA TRP A 150 16.47 1.86 -1.25
C TRP A 150 16.34 2.83 -2.43
N THR A 151 15.33 2.67 -3.28
CA THR A 151 15.12 3.53 -4.45
C THR A 151 14.38 4.82 -4.15
N PHE A 152 13.66 4.93 -3.03
CA PHE A 152 12.77 6.05 -2.72
C PHE A 152 13.47 7.42 -2.82
N PHE A 153 14.54 7.64 -2.05
CA PHE A 153 15.27 8.92 -2.11
C PHE A 153 16.00 9.13 -3.43
N LYS A 154 16.40 8.06 -4.12
CA LYS A 154 16.99 8.17 -5.46
C LYS A 154 15.95 8.64 -6.48
N MET A 155 14.69 8.19 -6.35
CA MET A 155 13.59 8.67 -7.19
C MET A 155 13.32 10.16 -6.94
N ILE A 156 13.22 10.57 -5.67
CA ILE A 156 13.06 11.98 -5.31
C ILE A 156 14.21 12.81 -5.90
N GLY A 157 15.46 12.42 -5.67
CA GLY A 157 16.63 13.12 -6.19
C GLY A 157 16.68 13.17 -7.71
N GLY A 158 16.32 12.08 -8.39
CA GLY A 158 16.25 12.03 -9.85
C GLY A 158 15.18 12.98 -10.42
N PHE A 159 14.00 13.00 -9.83
CA PHE A 159 12.95 13.94 -10.23
C PHE A 159 13.29 15.38 -9.85
N ASN A 160 13.95 15.61 -8.69
CA ASN A 160 14.43 16.95 -8.33
C ASN A 160 15.39 17.51 -9.37
N SER A 161 16.34 16.70 -9.85
CA SER A 161 17.27 17.12 -10.90
C SER A 161 16.59 17.35 -12.24
N MET A 162 15.50 16.64 -12.53
CA MET A 162 14.73 16.78 -13.76
C MET A 162 13.85 18.05 -13.78
N PHE A 163 13.20 18.35 -12.66
CA PHE A 163 12.26 19.48 -12.57
C PHE A 163 12.88 20.74 -11.94
N GLY A 164 14.08 20.65 -11.36
CA GLY A 164 14.71 21.77 -10.66
C GLY A 164 13.99 22.22 -9.37
N ASN A 165 13.10 21.36 -8.83
CA ASN A 165 12.26 21.67 -7.69
C ASN A 165 12.06 20.43 -6.81
N GLU A 166 12.41 20.55 -5.51
CA GLU A 166 12.30 19.43 -4.56
C GLU A 166 10.87 19.00 -4.31
N GLU A 167 9.93 19.93 -4.29
CA GLU A 167 8.52 19.65 -4.06
C GLU A 167 7.94 18.81 -5.21
N MET A 168 8.25 19.22 -6.45
CA MET A 168 7.86 18.46 -7.64
C MET A 168 8.52 17.10 -7.71
N GLY A 169 9.78 16.96 -7.28
CA GLY A 169 10.45 15.67 -7.19
C GLY A 169 9.78 14.72 -6.22
N THR A 170 9.38 15.23 -5.06
CA THR A 170 8.64 14.46 -4.06
C THR A 170 7.23 14.11 -4.57
N ALA A 171 6.50 15.07 -5.14
CA ALA A 171 5.19 14.87 -5.74
C ALA A 171 5.21 13.77 -6.82
N SER A 172 6.17 13.85 -7.74
CA SER A 172 6.32 12.88 -8.83
C SER A 172 6.59 11.47 -8.32
N THR A 173 7.35 11.32 -7.24
CA THR A 173 7.60 10.02 -6.61
C THR A 173 6.31 9.40 -6.08
N PHE A 174 5.44 10.17 -5.41
CA PHE A 174 4.13 9.68 -4.97
C PHE A 174 3.19 9.36 -6.12
N TRP A 175 3.24 10.12 -7.21
CA TRP A 175 2.46 9.81 -8.41
C TRP A 175 2.93 8.54 -9.12
N VAL A 176 4.21 8.21 -9.09
CA VAL A 176 4.69 6.88 -9.54
C VAL A 176 4.04 5.77 -8.72
N PHE A 177 3.97 5.90 -7.40
CA PHE A 177 3.27 4.93 -6.55
C PHE A 177 1.76 4.87 -6.86
N ALA A 178 1.12 6.01 -7.18
CA ALA A 178 -0.27 6.03 -7.61
C ALA A 178 -0.49 5.29 -8.95
N VAL A 179 0.41 5.44 -9.91
CA VAL A 179 0.37 4.68 -11.17
C VAL A 179 0.50 3.18 -10.89
N ILE A 180 1.40 2.79 -9.99
CA ILE A 180 1.55 1.38 -9.59
C ILE A 180 0.26 0.86 -8.91
N ALA A 181 -0.42 1.68 -8.10
CA ALA A 181 -1.71 1.32 -7.52
C ALA A 181 -2.80 1.11 -8.59
N ILE A 182 -2.81 1.91 -9.66
CA ILE A 182 -3.70 1.69 -10.81
C ILE A 182 -3.38 0.36 -11.51
N ILE A 183 -2.11 0.07 -11.72
CA ILE A 183 -1.69 -1.21 -12.29
C ILE A 183 -2.10 -2.37 -11.38
N ALA A 184 -2.01 -2.19 -10.04
CA ALA A 184 -2.47 -3.17 -9.07
C ALA A 184 -3.97 -3.45 -9.18
N LEU A 185 -4.80 -2.42 -9.43
CA LEU A 185 -6.25 -2.60 -9.67
C LEU A 185 -6.51 -3.44 -10.91
N VAL A 186 -5.82 -3.14 -12.02
CA VAL A 186 -5.96 -3.92 -13.26
C VAL A 186 -5.50 -5.35 -13.05
N TRP A 187 -4.34 -5.56 -12.41
CA TRP A 187 -3.83 -6.88 -12.09
C TRP A 187 -4.78 -7.65 -11.17
N GLY A 188 -5.28 -6.98 -10.12
CA GLY A 188 -6.20 -7.58 -9.16
C GLY A 188 -7.50 -8.08 -9.78
N TYR A 189 -7.98 -7.42 -10.84
CA TYR A 189 -9.15 -7.85 -11.57
C TYR A 189 -9.01 -9.28 -12.14
N PHE A 190 -7.81 -9.64 -12.58
CA PHE A 190 -7.54 -10.95 -13.18
C PHE A 190 -7.06 -12.00 -12.16
N PHE A 191 -6.35 -11.57 -11.11
CA PHE A 191 -5.56 -12.48 -10.27
C PHE A 191 -6.02 -12.57 -8.80
N ILE A 192 -6.86 -11.65 -8.31
CA ILE A 192 -7.36 -11.75 -6.93
C ILE A 192 -8.63 -12.60 -6.91
N PRO A 193 -8.59 -13.79 -6.28
CA PRO A 193 -9.77 -14.62 -6.10
C PRO A 193 -10.68 -14.09 -4.99
N GLU A 194 -11.97 -14.48 -5.00
CA GLU A 194 -12.85 -14.30 -3.85
C GLU A 194 -12.94 -15.62 -3.08
N THR A 195 -12.25 -15.68 -1.97
CA THR A 195 -12.18 -16.89 -1.15
C THR A 195 -13.20 -16.92 -0.01
N LYS A 196 -13.97 -15.85 0.16
CA LYS A 196 -14.98 -15.76 1.22
C LYS A 196 -16.03 -16.86 1.11
N GLY A 197 -16.18 -17.67 2.17
CA GLY A 197 -17.18 -18.72 2.25
C GLY A 197 -16.88 -19.97 1.41
N VAL A 198 -15.70 -20.05 0.81
CA VAL A 198 -15.23 -21.21 0.06
C VAL A 198 -14.31 -22.04 0.96
N SER A 199 -14.56 -23.35 1.08
CA SER A 199 -13.67 -24.22 1.87
C SER A 199 -12.33 -24.43 1.15
N LEU A 200 -11.27 -24.69 1.93
CA LEU A 200 -9.92 -24.88 1.39
C LEU A 200 -9.86 -26.03 0.39
N GLU A 201 -10.65 -27.10 0.63
CA GLU A 201 -10.74 -28.27 -0.26
C GLU A 201 -11.32 -27.89 -1.63
N LYS A 202 -12.34 -27.02 -1.65
CA LYS A 202 -12.94 -26.52 -2.91
C LYS A 202 -11.97 -25.60 -3.66
N ILE A 203 -11.20 -24.78 -2.94
CA ILE A 203 -10.16 -23.94 -3.53
C ILE A 203 -9.09 -24.83 -4.17
N GLU A 204 -8.64 -25.88 -3.48
CA GLU A 204 -7.66 -26.83 -4.00
C GLU A 204 -8.20 -27.57 -5.23
N GLU A 205 -9.46 -28.02 -5.19
CA GLU A 205 -10.10 -28.68 -6.33
C GLU A 205 -10.21 -27.75 -7.54
N HIS A 206 -10.55 -26.47 -7.33
CA HIS A 206 -10.61 -25.45 -8.38
C HIS A 206 -9.27 -25.30 -9.11
N TRP A 207 -8.17 -25.19 -8.35
CA TRP A 207 -6.83 -25.10 -8.94
C TRP A 207 -6.41 -26.39 -9.65
N ARG A 208 -6.74 -27.54 -9.10
CA ARG A 208 -6.43 -28.83 -9.72
C ARG A 208 -7.14 -29.03 -11.05
N LYS A 209 -8.32 -28.43 -11.23
CA LYS A 209 -9.08 -28.41 -12.50
C LYS A 209 -8.62 -27.32 -13.47
N GLY A 210 -7.58 -26.54 -13.14
CA GLY A 210 -7.10 -25.45 -13.98
C GLY A 210 -7.99 -24.20 -13.98
N GLY A 211 -8.80 -24.01 -12.92
CA GLY A 211 -9.68 -22.86 -12.77
C GLY A 211 -8.92 -21.53 -12.70
N LYS A 212 -9.54 -20.45 -13.19
CA LYS A 212 -8.93 -19.11 -13.15
C LYS A 212 -9.23 -18.42 -11.81
N PRO A 213 -8.32 -17.54 -11.31
CA PRO A 213 -8.52 -16.85 -10.03
C PRO A 213 -9.83 -16.07 -9.93
N LYS A 214 -10.25 -15.46 -11.03
CA LYS A 214 -11.48 -14.65 -11.08
C LYS A 214 -12.78 -15.45 -11.00
N ASP A 215 -12.71 -16.78 -11.23
CA ASP A 215 -13.87 -17.66 -11.32
C ASP A 215 -14.06 -18.48 -10.01
N LEU A 216 -13.22 -18.21 -8.99
CA LEU A 216 -13.35 -18.73 -7.66
C LEU A 216 -14.25 -17.83 -6.83
#